data_c78cde535f061dd5f13d4f66ee96973a
#
_entry.id   c78cde535f061dd5f13d4f66ee96973a
#
_cell.length_a   1.000
_cell.length_b   1.000
_cell.length_c   1.000
_cell.angle_alpha   90.00
_cell.angle_beta   90.00
_cell.angle_gamma   90.00
#
_symmetry.space_group_name_H-M   'P 1'
#
loop_
_entity.id
_entity.type
_entity.pdbx_description
1 polymer ?
#
loop_
_entity_poly.entity_id
_entity_poly.type
_entity_poly.pdbx_seq_one_letter_code
_entity_poly.pdbx_strand_id
1 'polypeptide(L)'
;MRYSVISIFILFSFWAQAQQPQAEIRQMQEQMRYLASDELKGRFPGTPEDQLAADFIREAFVKAGLTPMADNGFQYFSVVTSVEATDDNKLTVSGTAAVFEQDFCLYAFSSNATVEADIVFAGYGLVLDLDSLQWNDYEGLDVKDKWVLVLEGDPEPENNDSPFIPFATVRNKALNAKDQGAAGLLVVGGTQNDPKDEITPLLFERSVISAGLPVIDLKRSWADSILLANMLSVDSLEILAGNRQRSLQHIENNVINATTVLERQEVKTQNIVFKIDGTDPKLKEEVVVLGAHYDHLGMGGQGSGSRVPDTIAPHYGADDNASGTVGIMQLASQLAVMNEKPRRSLVVVAFGAEELGLLGSAFFAKNMPFETEAVQAMVNFDMIGRLNEERAVVIGGTGTSVESEAMLDELKSTHDLQLSYSPEGFGASDHASFYAQDIPVFFISTGAHGDYHTPADTWDKINYEGMSEVIDFSEDLLLELLNRNEMLSFQEAGPKQRTTGRRGFKVTFGIMPDFTSTATDGLGVG
;
A
#
# COMPACT_ATOMS: atom_id res chain seq x y z
N MET A 1 -25.47 52.00 36.04
CA MET A 1 -24.15 51.35 36.03
C MET A 1 -24.20 49.78 35.96
N ARG A 2 -25.32 49.18 35.45
CA ARG A 2 -25.47 47.70 35.36
C ARG A 2 -25.49 47.16 33.93
N TYR A 3 -25.47 48.01 32.89
CA TYR A 3 -25.54 47.57 31.48
C TYR A 3 -24.19 47.46 30.77
N SER A 4 -23.12 48.08 31.29
CA SER A 4 -21.79 48.08 30.67
C SER A 4 -20.97 46.80 30.89
N VAL A 5 -21.26 46.01 31.93
CA VAL A 5 -20.50 44.78 32.24
C VAL A 5 -20.92 43.62 31.37
N ILE A 6 -22.21 43.52 31.02
CA ILE A 6 -22.73 42.42 30.18
C ILE A 6 -22.24 42.52 28.74
N SER A 7 -22.14 43.74 28.18
CA SER A 7 -21.64 43.95 26.82
C SER A 7 -20.14 43.62 26.63
N ILE A 8 -19.35 43.79 27.69
CA ILE A 8 -17.90 43.47 27.68
C ILE A 8 -17.70 41.95 27.73
N PHE A 9 -18.50 41.21 28.50
CA PHE A 9 -18.43 39.74 28.57
C PHE A 9 -18.86 39.08 27.24
N ILE A 10 -19.87 39.59 26.55
CA ILE A 10 -20.32 39.08 25.25
C ILE A 10 -19.28 39.36 24.15
N LEU A 11 -18.66 40.53 24.15
CA LEU A 11 -17.57 40.88 23.22
C LEU A 11 -16.31 40.01 23.46
N PHE A 12 -15.98 39.69 24.71
CA PHE A 12 -14.85 38.82 25.03
C PHE A 12 -15.11 37.36 24.61
N SER A 13 -16.33 36.85 24.76
CA SER A 13 -16.69 35.50 24.31
C SER A 13 -16.72 35.38 22.77
N PHE A 14 -17.21 36.37 22.06
CA PHE A 14 -17.13 36.43 20.58
C PHE A 14 -15.68 36.55 20.08
N TRP A 15 -14.82 37.29 20.80
CA TRP A 15 -13.40 37.45 20.44
C TRP A 15 -12.60 36.15 20.69
N ALA A 16 -12.89 35.47 21.79
CA ALA A 16 -12.28 34.18 22.12
C ALA A 16 -12.71 33.09 21.12
N GLN A 17 -13.98 33.02 20.70
CA GLN A 17 -14.47 32.08 19.70
C GLN A 17 -13.91 32.33 18.29
N ALA A 18 -13.67 33.59 17.91
CA ALA A 18 -13.06 33.94 16.61
C ALA A 18 -11.52 33.70 16.56
N GLN A 19 -10.85 33.51 17.70
CA GLN A 19 -9.41 33.22 17.75
C GLN A 19 -9.08 31.74 17.75
N GLN A 20 -10.02 30.87 18.08
CA GLN A 20 -9.80 29.44 18.22
C GLN A 20 -9.45 28.77 16.87
N PRO A 21 -10.20 28.97 15.78
CA PRO A 21 -9.85 28.38 14.46
C PRO A 21 -8.48 28.83 13.95
N GLN A 22 -8.09 30.08 14.17
CA GLN A 22 -6.77 30.57 13.76
C GLN A 22 -5.61 29.96 14.59
N ALA A 23 -5.86 29.61 15.85
CA ALA A 23 -4.86 28.95 16.69
C ALA A 23 -4.65 27.48 16.24
N GLU A 24 -5.73 26.80 15.90
CA GLU A 24 -5.70 25.42 15.38
C GLU A 24 -4.99 25.36 14.02
N ILE A 25 -5.31 26.25 13.08
CA ILE A 25 -4.61 26.35 11.79
C ILE A 25 -3.12 26.60 11.98
N ARG A 26 -2.72 27.48 12.89
CA ARG A 26 -1.28 27.71 13.19
C ARG A 26 -0.60 26.46 13.73
N GLN A 27 -1.26 25.74 14.63
CA GLN A 27 -0.74 24.49 15.17
C GLN A 27 -0.56 23.45 14.06
N MET A 28 -1.55 23.28 13.17
CA MET A 28 -1.43 22.40 12.00
C MET A 28 -0.25 22.81 11.12
N GLN A 29 -0.09 24.12 10.84
CA GLN A 29 1.04 24.62 10.05
C GLN A 29 2.40 24.33 10.69
N GLU A 30 2.53 24.47 12.01
CA GLU A 30 3.76 24.15 12.72
C GLU A 30 4.09 22.67 12.69
N GLN A 31 3.10 21.81 12.91
CA GLN A 31 3.23 20.35 12.85
C GLN A 31 3.57 19.88 11.44
N MET A 32 2.86 20.37 10.44
CA MET A 32 3.10 20.08 9.03
C MET A 32 4.50 20.48 8.58
N ARG A 33 4.92 21.71 8.95
CA ARG A 33 6.26 22.23 8.61
C ARG A 33 7.37 21.37 9.20
N TYR A 34 7.17 20.77 10.37
CA TYR A 34 8.13 19.85 10.95
C TYR A 34 8.12 18.50 10.25
N LEU A 35 6.94 17.88 10.10
CA LEU A 35 6.83 16.55 9.47
C LEU A 35 7.27 16.55 8.00
N ALA A 36 7.07 17.64 7.28
CA ALA A 36 7.50 17.81 5.89
C ALA A 36 8.75 18.69 5.77
N SER A 37 9.71 18.56 6.70
CA SER A 37 10.95 19.35 6.73
C SER A 37 12.14 18.63 6.08
N ASP A 38 13.17 19.42 5.72
CA ASP A 38 14.48 18.90 5.31
C ASP A 38 15.13 18.02 6.40
N GLU A 39 14.86 18.29 7.67
CA GLU A 39 15.40 17.56 8.82
C GLU A 39 14.98 16.09 8.79
N LEU A 40 13.73 15.82 8.38
CA LEU A 40 13.17 14.47 8.34
C LEU A 40 13.40 13.72 7.02
N LYS A 41 14.00 14.35 6.01
CA LYS A 41 14.41 13.73 4.73
C LYS A 41 13.39 12.74 4.14
N GLY A 42 12.09 13.03 4.31
CA GLY A 42 11.02 12.17 3.83
C GLY A 42 10.72 10.93 4.69
N ARG A 43 11.19 10.86 5.93
CA ARG A 43 10.71 9.93 6.98
C ARG A 43 10.68 8.45 6.54
N PHE A 44 11.71 7.98 5.80
CA PHE A 44 11.74 6.61 5.31
C PHE A 44 11.83 5.61 6.47
N PRO A 45 11.05 4.52 6.48
CA PRO A 45 10.97 3.57 7.59
C PRO A 45 12.33 3.02 8.06
N GLY A 46 12.54 3.01 9.38
CA GLY A 46 13.75 2.48 10.02
C GLY A 46 14.97 3.40 9.95
N THR A 47 14.84 4.63 9.45
CA THR A 47 15.91 5.64 9.49
C THR A 47 15.86 6.44 10.80
N PRO A 48 16.94 7.17 11.16
CA PRO A 48 16.89 8.10 12.28
C PRO A 48 15.79 9.17 12.13
N GLU A 49 15.49 9.57 10.91
CA GLU A 49 14.46 10.55 10.55
C GLU A 49 13.04 10.00 10.79
N ASP A 50 12.81 8.70 10.51
CA ASP A 50 11.59 7.97 10.90
C ASP A 50 11.37 8.01 12.42
N GLN A 51 12.42 7.74 13.20
CA GLN A 51 12.34 7.79 14.66
C GLN A 51 12.05 9.21 15.17
N LEU A 52 12.65 10.26 14.58
CA LEU A 52 12.38 11.65 14.95
C LEU A 52 10.92 12.03 14.68
N ALA A 53 10.36 11.61 13.56
CA ALA A 53 8.95 11.81 13.24
C ALA A 53 8.04 11.09 14.25
N ALA A 54 8.35 9.83 14.55
CA ALA A 54 7.62 9.02 15.51
C ALA A 54 7.64 9.60 16.92
N ASP A 55 8.80 10.07 17.39
CA ASP A 55 8.95 10.74 18.68
C ASP A 55 8.11 12.03 18.75
N PHE A 56 8.12 12.83 17.70
CA PHE A 56 7.33 14.06 17.61
C PHE A 56 5.82 13.78 17.72
N ILE A 57 5.31 12.79 16.99
CA ILE A 57 3.90 12.39 17.01
C ILE A 57 3.53 11.87 18.42
N ARG A 58 4.38 10.99 18.96
CA ARG A 58 4.20 10.45 20.31
C ARG A 58 4.12 11.56 21.37
N GLU A 59 5.03 12.53 21.32
CA GLU A 59 5.04 13.67 22.26
C GLU A 59 3.76 14.51 22.14
N ALA A 60 3.25 14.70 20.93
CA ALA A 60 1.99 15.41 20.73
C ALA A 60 0.81 14.66 21.38
N PHE A 61 0.71 13.35 21.23
CA PHE A 61 -0.33 12.55 21.89
C PHE A 61 -0.20 12.56 23.41
N VAL A 62 1.02 12.45 23.95
CA VAL A 62 1.26 12.58 25.39
C VAL A 62 0.85 13.97 25.91
N LYS A 63 1.20 15.03 25.19
CA LYS A 63 0.84 16.42 25.55
C LYS A 63 -0.68 16.64 25.51
N ALA A 64 -1.38 15.99 24.57
CA ALA A 64 -2.84 16.02 24.49
C ALA A 64 -3.52 15.19 25.61
N GLY A 65 -2.76 14.41 26.38
CA GLY A 65 -3.27 13.62 27.50
C GLY A 65 -3.82 12.25 27.12
N LEU A 66 -3.48 11.72 25.95
CA LEU A 66 -3.84 10.35 25.55
C LEU A 66 -3.03 9.32 26.34
N THR A 67 -3.62 8.15 26.54
CA THR A 67 -2.96 7.03 27.21
C THR A 67 -2.15 6.20 26.20
N PRO A 68 -0.83 6.03 26.41
CA PRO A 68 -0.02 5.21 25.51
C PRO A 68 -0.44 3.74 25.59
N MET A 69 -0.45 3.07 24.46
CA MET A 69 -0.58 1.62 24.33
C MET A 69 0.78 1.00 23.93
N ALA A 70 0.89 -0.32 24.03
CA ALA A 70 2.13 -1.06 23.77
C ALA A 70 3.35 -0.52 24.56
N ASP A 71 4.55 -0.54 24.01
CA ASP A 71 5.79 -0.09 24.69
C ASP A 71 5.86 1.44 24.68
N ASN A 72 5.25 2.08 25.70
CA ASN A 72 5.24 3.53 25.87
C ASN A 72 4.71 4.29 24.63
N GLY A 73 3.74 3.69 23.93
CA GLY A 73 3.12 4.23 22.73
C GLY A 73 3.72 3.72 21.42
N PHE A 74 4.79 2.93 21.46
CA PHE A 74 5.38 2.34 20.26
C PHE A 74 5.03 0.86 20.14
N GLN A 75 4.56 0.46 18.96
CA GLN A 75 4.40 -0.93 18.56
C GLN A 75 5.45 -1.26 17.49
N TYR A 76 6.56 -1.88 17.89
CA TYR A 76 7.68 -2.16 17.02
C TYR A 76 7.46 -3.38 16.13
N PHE A 77 7.96 -3.29 14.88
CA PHE A 77 8.02 -4.41 13.93
C PHE A 77 9.25 -4.27 13.02
N SER A 78 9.57 -5.34 12.28
CA SER A 78 10.67 -5.33 11.31
C SER A 78 10.15 -5.23 9.89
N VAL A 79 10.89 -4.50 9.06
CA VAL A 79 10.64 -4.37 7.63
C VAL A 79 11.92 -4.56 6.84
N VAL A 80 11.81 -5.04 5.61
CA VAL A 80 12.93 -5.09 4.66
C VAL A 80 12.97 -3.78 3.89
N THR A 81 14.11 -3.12 3.88
CA THR A 81 14.30 -1.81 3.22
C THR A 81 15.20 -1.85 2.00
N SER A 82 16.00 -2.90 1.85
CA SER A 82 16.79 -3.14 0.64
C SER A 82 17.03 -4.63 0.42
N VAL A 83 17.32 -4.97 -0.83
CA VAL A 83 17.72 -6.31 -1.24
C VAL A 83 18.92 -6.18 -2.16
N GLU A 84 19.98 -6.90 -1.87
CA GLU A 84 21.22 -6.92 -2.64
C GLU A 84 21.58 -8.35 -3.01
N ALA A 85 22.10 -8.54 -4.22
CA ALA A 85 22.65 -9.82 -4.66
C ALA A 85 24.10 -9.96 -4.18
N THR A 86 24.51 -11.19 -3.89
CA THR A 86 25.88 -11.50 -3.49
C THR A 86 26.66 -12.15 -4.65
N ASP A 87 27.98 -12.20 -4.54
CA ASP A 87 28.87 -12.91 -5.49
C ASP A 87 28.67 -14.44 -5.50
N ASP A 88 27.86 -14.96 -4.57
CA ASP A 88 27.57 -16.40 -4.47
C ASP A 88 26.49 -16.86 -5.45
N ASN A 89 25.84 -15.94 -6.16
CA ASN A 89 24.82 -16.27 -7.17
C ASN A 89 25.47 -16.99 -8.36
N LYS A 90 25.01 -18.20 -8.63
CA LYS A 90 25.56 -19.09 -9.66
C LYS A 90 24.45 -19.80 -10.39
N LEU A 91 24.61 -19.93 -11.69
CA LEU A 91 23.74 -20.72 -12.54
C LEU A 91 24.58 -21.52 -13.53
N THR A 92 24.40 -22.83 -13.57
CA THR A 92 25.02 -23.70 -14.54
C THR A 92 23.99 -24.64 -15.14
N VAL A 93 24.09 -24.91 -16.44
CA VAL A 93 23.27 -25.89 -17.12
C VAL A 93 24.17 -26.84 -17.90
N SER A 94 24.12 -28.13 -17.58
CA SER A 94 24.93 -29.17 -18.21
C SER A 94 26.43 -28.81 -18.31
N GLY A 95 26.93 -28.11 -17.28
CA GLY A 95 28.34 -27.67 -17.17
C GLY A 95 28.66 -26.34 -17.84
N THR A 96 27.72 -25.68 -18.50
CA THR A 96 27.87 -24.31 -19.04
C THR A 96 27.43 -23.31 -17.97
N ALA A 97 28.35 -22.42 -17.56
CA ALA A 97 28.06 -21.40 -16.55
C ALA A 97 27.48 -20.14 -17.20
N ALA A 98 26.46 -19.57 -16.57
CA ALA A 98 25.92 -18.24 -16.87
C ALA A 98 26.65 -17.16 -16.05
N VAL A 99 26.71 -15.95 -16.56
CA VAL A 99 27.31 -14.79 -15.90
C VAL A 99 26.18 -13.95 -15.28
N PHE A 100 26.28 -13.72 -13.95
CA PHE A 100 25.32 -12.90 -13.22
C PHE A 100 25.28 -11.47 -13.80
N GLU A 101 24.07 -10.89 -13.86
CA GLU A 101 23.77 -9.57 -14.47
C GLU A 101 24.00 -9.47 -15.99
N GLN A 102 24.50 -10.51 -16.64
CA GLN A 102 24.67 -10.55 -18.11
C GLN A 102 23.76 -11.60 -18.75
N ASP A 103 23.74 -12.80 -18.20
CA ASP A 103 22.97 -13.95 -18.70
C ASP A 103 21.77 -14.26 -17.82
N PHE A 104 21.85 -13.91 -16.53
CA PHE A 104 20.75 -14.06 -15.58
C PHE A 104 20.79 -13.03 -14.45
N CYS A 105 19.62 -12.77 -13.85
CA CYS A 105 19.46 -12.00 -12.64
C CYS A 105 18.44 -12.65 -11.72
N LEU A 106 18.27 -12.11 -10.49
CA LEU A 106 17.27 -12.57 -9.55
C LEU A 106 16.15 -11.55 -9.40
N TYR A 107 14.93 -12.02 -9.19
CA TYR A 107 13.86 -11.18 -8.69
C TYR A 107 14.01 -10.95 -7.18
N ALA A 108 13.71 -9.76 -6.68
CA ALA A 108 13.87 -9.41 -5.26
C ALA A 108 13.11 -10.32 -4.29
N PHE A 109 12.03 -10.94 -4.75
CA PHE A 109 11.23 -11.92 -3.98
C PHE A 109 11.71 -13.36 -4.14
N SER A 110 12.82 -13.62 -4.84
CA SER A 110 13.45 -14.94 -4.91
C SER A 110 13.88 -15.42 -3.53
N SER A 111 13.70 -16.69 -3.21
CA SER A 111 14.29 -17.27 -1.98
C SER A 111 15.75 -17.66 -2.16
N ASN A 112 16.50 -17.67 -1.07
CA ASN A 112 17.84 -18.19 -1.03
C ASN A 112 17.78 -19.73 -1.04
N ALA A 113 18.44 -20.35 -2.02
CA ALA A 113 18.48 -21.81 -2.16
C ALA A 113 19.67 -22.25 -3.03
N THR A 114 20.04 -23.52 -2.89
CA THR A 114 20.85 -24.24 -3.89
C THR A 114 20.01 -25.41 -4.38
N VAL A 115 19.72 -25.42 -5.69
CA VAL A 115 18.84 -26.39 -6.32
C VAL A 115 19.53 -26.99 -7.54
N GLU A 116 19.61 -28.33 -7.58
CA GLU A 116 20.03 -29.11 -8.75
C GLU A 116 18.87 -29.99 -9.17
N ALA A 117 18.29 -29.73 -10.35
CA ALA A 117 17.13 -30.43 -10.85
C ALA A 117 16.98 -30.33 -12.37
N ASP A 118 16.17 -31.24 -12.92
CA ASP A 118 15.73 -31.17 -14.32
C ASP A 118 14.83 -29.98 -14.58
N ILE A 119 14.71 -29.59 -15.85
CA ILE A 119 13.88 -28.46 -16.32
C ILE A 119 12.63 -28.97 -17.03
N VAL A 120 11.49 -28.32 -16.77
CA VAL A 120 10.20 -28.52 -17.46
C VAL A 120 9.69 -27.17 -17.95
N PHE A 121 9.21 -27.12 -19.19
CA PHE A 121 8.58 -25.91 -19.74
C PHE A 121 7.06 -25.92 -19.47
N ALA A 122 6.56 -24.85 -18.86
CA ALA A 122 5.15 -24.67 -18.49
C ALA A 122 4.54 -23.39 -19.12
N GLY A 123 4.73 -23.21 -20.42
CA GLY A 123 4.09 -22.10 -21.15
C GLY A 123 4.37 -20.74 -20.52
N TYR A 124 3.29 -20.02 -20.22
CA TYR A 124 3.36 -18.75 -19.49
C TYR A 124 3.28 -18.91 -17.95
N GLY A 125 3.15 -20.14 -17.44
CA GLY A 125 3.04 -20.42 -16.01
C GLY A 125 1.73 -19.94 -15.39
N LEU A 126 0.67 -19.87 -16.16
CA LEU A 126 -0.62 -19.33 -15.74
C LEU A 126 -1.56 -20.44 -15.26
N VAL A 127 -2.28 -20.13 -14.17
CA VAL A 127 -3.41 -20.95 -13.67
C VAL A 127 -4.58 -20.00 -13.43
N LEU A 128 -5.66 -20.15 -14.18
CA LEU A 128 -6.86 -19.34 -14.08
C LEU A 128 -8.09 -20.26 -14.02
N ASP A 129 -8.96 -20.00 -13.06
CA ASP A 129 -10.26 -20.67 -12.91
C ASP A 129 -11.34 -19.59 -12.76
N LEU A 130 -11.70 -18.97 -13.88
CA LEU A 130 -12.73 -17.95 -13.98
C LEU A 130 -13.93 -18.51 -14.74
N ASP A 131 -15.14 -18.05 -14.45
CA ASP A 131 -16.37 -18.46 -15.15
C ASP A 131 -16.26 -18.30 -16.67
N SER A 132 -15.53 -17.26 -17.12
CA SER A 132 -15.35 -16.94 -18.53
C SER A 132 -14.07 -17.49 -19.15
N LEU A 133 -13.10 -17.95 -18.35
CA LEU A 133 -11.79 -18.38 -18.84
C LEU A 133 -11.15 -19.42 -17.92
N GLN A 134 -10.98 -20.64 -18.47
CA GLN A 134 -10.26 -21.75 -17.84
C GLN A 134 -8.88 -21.88 -18.50
N TRP A 135 -7.80 -21.75 -17.72
CA TRP A 135 -6.45 -21.90 -18.23
C TRP A 135 -5.54 -22.54 -17.17
N ASN A 136 -4.76 -23.55 -17.56
CA ASN A 136 -3.80 -24.18 -16.68
C ASN A 136 -2.60 -24.70 -17.49
N ASP A 137 -1.48 -23.98 -17.44
CA ASP A 137 -0.24 -24.35 -18.12
C ASP A 137 0.45 -25.57 -17.50
N TYR A 138 0.06 -25.96 -16.29
CA TYR A 138 0.64 -27.10 -15.56
C TYR A 138 -0.14 -28.41 -15.77
N GLU A 139 -1.27 -28.37 -16.47
CA GLU A 139 -2.11 -29.54 -16.65
C GLU A 139 -1.35 -30.70 -17.34
N GLY A 140 -1.24 -31.83 -16.65
CA GLY A 140 -0.55 -33.02 -17.15
C GLY A 140 0.97 -32.96 -17.09
N LEU A 141 1.56 -31.90 -16.52
CA LEU A 141 3.00 -31.79 -16.26
C LEU A 141 3.37 -32.35 -14.89
N ASP A 142 4.48 -33.06 -14.82
CA ASP A 142 5.15 -33.40 -13.57
C ASP A 142 6.27 -32.38 -13.32
N VAL A 143 5.97 -31.35 -12.51
CA VAL A 143 6.91 -30.27 -12.17
C VAL A 143 7.46 -30.39 -10.75
N LYS A 144 7.02 -31.43 -10.02
CA LYS A 144 7.45 -31.61 -8.62
C LYS A 144 8.97 -31.78 -8.54
N ASP A 145 9.57 -31.00 -7.64
CA ASP A 145 11.00 -30.98 -7.38
C ASP A 145 11.88 -30.67 -8.61
N LYS A 146 11.31 -29.95 -9.62
CA LYS A 146 12.01 -29.54 -10.86
C LYS A 146 12.07 -28.03 -11.00
N TRP A 147 12.99 -27.56 -11.85
CA TRP A 147 12.97 -26.20 -12.36
C TRP A 147 11.85 -26.06 -13.40
N VAL A 148 11.04 -25.04 -13.26
CA VAL A 148 10.01 -24.69 -14.24
C VAL A 148 10.50 -23.48 -15.04
N LEU A 149 10.58 -23.64 -16.37
CA LEU A 149 10.82 -22.55 -17.31
C LEU A 149 9.47 -22.01 -17.77
N VAL A 150 9.28 -20.70 -17.67
CA VAL A 150 8.09 -20.00 -18.17
C VAL A 150 8.46 -18.79 -19.02
N LEU A 151 7.56 -18.41 -19.91
CA LEU A 151 7.68 -17.17 -20.66
C LEU A 151 7.22 -15.97 -19.82
N GLU A 152 7.88 -14.83 -20.00
CA GLU A 152 7.41 -13.55 -19.50
C GLU A 152 6.13 -13.11 -20.21
N GLY A 153 5.33 -12.24 -19.57
CA GLY A 153 4.09 -11.72 -20.14
C GLY A 153 2.96 -12.74 -20.15
N ASP A 154 2.13 -12.69 -21.18
CA ASP A 154 0.93 -13.51 -21.35
C ASP A 154 0.72 -13.93 -22.82
N PRO A 155 -0.26 -14.83 -23.10
CA PRO A 155 -0.49 -15.32 -24.46
C PRO A 155 -1.04 -14.29 -25.46
N GLU A 156 -1.46 -13.12 -24.99
CA GLU A 156 -2.10 -12.08 -25.80
C GLU A 156 -1.36 -10.73 -25.70
N PRO A 157 -0.06 -10.66 -26.00
CA PRO A 157 0.78 -9.49 -25.70
C PRO A 157 0.36 -8.19 -26.40
N GLU A 158 -0.38 -8.31 -27.52
CA GLU A 158 -0.91 -7.15 -28.26
C GLU A 158 -2.30 -6.70 -27.79
N ASN A 159 -2.97 -7.49 -26.93
CA ASN A 159 -4.29 -7.19 -26.40
C ASN A 159 -4.20 -6.46 -25.06
N ASN A 160 -4.43 -5.14 -25.06
CA ASN A 160 -4.41 -4.35 -23.84
C ASN A 160 -5.55 -4.67 -22.85
N ASP A 161 -6.60 -5.34 -23.32
CA ASP A 161 -7.72 -5.80 -22.50
C ASP A 161 -7.66 -7.32 -22.25
N SER A 162 -6.48 -7.93 -22.39
CA SER A 162 -6.28 -9.35 -22.16
C SER A 162 -6.71 -9.77 -20.76
N PRO A 163 -7.55 -10.80 -20.64
CA PRO A 163 -7.98 -11.32 -19.32
C PRO A 163 -6.83 -11.96 -18.53
N PHE A 164 -5.68 -12.20 -19.16
CA PHE A 164 -4.49 -12.77 -18.52
C PHE A 164 -3.67 -11.72 -17.76
N ILE A 165 -3.75 -10.44 -18.13
CA ILE A 165 -2.93 -9.36 -17.53
C ILE A 165 -2.91 -9.39 -16.00
N PRO A 166 -4.04 -9.56 -15.29
CA PRO A 166 -4.04 -9.60 -13.82
C PRO A 166 -3.23 -10.75 -13.22
N PHE A 167 -2.98 -11.81 -13.97
CA PHE A 167 -2.35 -13.05 -13.52
C PHE A 167 -0.93 -13.25 -14.06
N ALA A 168 -0.50 -12.42 -15.02
CA ALA A 168 0.74 -12.59 -15.78
C ALA A 168 2.01 -12.06 -15.07
N THR A 169 1.89 -11.52 -13.85
CA THR A 169 3.06 -11.04 -13.10
C THR A 169 3.99 -12.21 -12.77
N VAL A 170 5.31 -11.97 -12.80
CA VAL A 170 6.30 -13.02 -12.47
C VAL A 170 6.08 -13.57 -11.06
N ARG A 171 5.64 -12.72 -10.13
CA ARG A 171 5.30 -13.15 -8.77
C ARG A 171 4.16 -14.17 -8.74
N ASN A 172 3.08 -13.94 -9.52
CA ASN A 172 1.98 -14.91 -9.61
C ASN A 172 2.44 -16.22 -10.23
N LYS A 173 3.26 -16.15 -11.27
CA LYS A 173 3.85 -17.34 -11.90
C LYS A 173 4.72 -18.13 -10.91
N ALA A 174 5.47 -17.42 -10.04
CA ALA A 174 6.26 -18.05 -9.00
C ALA A 174 5.39 -18.74 -7.93
N LEU A 175 4.29 -18.11 -7.52
CA LEU A 175 3.34 -18.72 -6.59
C LEU A 175 2.66 -19.95 -7.22
N ASN A 176 2.22 -19.86 -8.49
CA ASN A 176 1.67 -21.01 -9.22
C ASN A 176 2.68 -22.16 -9.29
N ALA A 177 3.93 -21.89 -9.67
CA ALA A 177 4.98 -22.92 -9.72
C ALA A 177 5.20 -23.58 -8.35
N LYS A 178 5.25 -22.79 -7.29
CA LYS A 178 5.37 -23.28 -5.91
C LYS A 178 4.20 -24.19 -5.52
N ASP A 179 2.98 -23.76 -5.81
CA ASP A 179 1.76 -24.52 -5.47
C ASP A 179 1.69 -25.84 -6.22
N GLN A 180 2.33 -25.92 -7.41
CA GLN A 180 2.51 -27.16 -8.18
C GLN A 180 3.71 -27.99 -7.71
N GLY A 181 4.48 -27.51 -6.70
CA GLY A 181 5.60 -28.23 -6.10
C GLY A 181 6.93 -28.09 -6.84
N ALA A 182 7.10 -27.06 -7.68
CA ALA A 182 8.37 -26.78 -8.35
C ALA A 182 9.48 -26.44 -7.35
N ALA A 183 10.72 -26.82 -7.68
CA ALA A 183 11.91 -26.49 -6.88
C ALA A 183 12.42 -25.07 -7.15
N GLY A 184 12.12 -24.51 -8.32
CA GLY A 184 12.47 -23.15 -8.70
C GLY A 184 11.79 -22.71 -10.00
N LEU A 185 11.82 -21.41 -10.26
CA LEU A 185 11.25 -20.81 -11.47
C LEU A 185 12.34 -20.10 -12.26
N LEU A 186 12.37 -20.36 -13.57
CA LEU A 186 13.13 -19.65 -14.57
C LEU A 186 12.16 -18.85 -15.45
N VAL A 187 12.43 -17.59 -15.64
CA VAL A 187 11.60 -16.71 -16.49
C VAL A 187 12.45 -16.26 -17.67
N VAL A 188 11.88 -16.27 -18.86
CA VAL A 188 12.56 -15.80 -20.07
C VAL A 188 11.61 -14.98 -20.93
N GLY A 189 12.07 -13.83 -21.41
CA GLY A 189 11.33 -13.00 -22.34
C GLY A 189 11.32 -13.59 -23.74
N GLY A 190 10.13 -13.84 -24.32
CA GLY A 190 9.98 -14.11 -25.76
C GLY A 190 10.12 -12.85 -26.60
N THR A 191 10.29 -13.00 -27.94
CA THR A 191 10.47 -11.84 -28.83
C THR A 191 9.28 -10.89 -28.87
N GLN A 192 8.08 -11.36 -28.54
CA GLN A 192 6.87 -10.54 -28.48
C GLN A 192 6.79 -9.69 -27.20
N ASN A 193 7.19 -10.24 -26.08
CA ASN A 193 7.12 -9.56 -24.77
C ASN A 193 8.41 -8.78 -24.44
N ASP A 194 9.57 -9.32 -24.84
CA ASP A 194 10.87 -8.66 -24.69
C ASP A 194 11.65 -8.63 -26.04
N PRO A 195 11.36 -7.67 -26.92
CA PRO A 195 12.05 -7.58 -28.23
C PRO A 195 13.52 -7.25 -28.15
N LYS A 196 14.02 -6.70 -27.03
CA LYS A 196 15.39 -6.25 -26.86
C LYS A 196 16.32 -7.28 -26.20
N ASP A 197 15.78 -8.36 -25.64
CA ASP A 197 16.52 -9.35 -24.86
C ASP A 197 17.27 -8.70 -23.68
N GLU A 198 16.55 -7.93 -22.87
CA GLU A 198 17.11 -7.22 -21.72
C GLU A 198 16.85 -8.03 -20.43
N ILE A 199 17.89 -8.15 -19.59
CA ILE A 199 17.75 -8.72 -18.24
C ILE A 199 17.02 -7.72 -17.33
N THR A 200 16.04 -8.20 -16.58
CA THR A 200 15.39 -7.42 -15.53
C THR A 200 16.39 -7.20 -14.39
N PRO A 201 16.81 -5.94 -14.10
CA PRO A 201 17.73 -5.69 -13.01
C PRO A 201 17.09 -6.05 -11.66
N LEU A 202 17.92 -6.43 -10.68
CA LEU A 202 17.46 -6.59 -9.31
C LEU A 202 17.00 -5.24 -8.76
N LEU A 203 15.71 -5.05 -8.65
CA LEU A 203 15.11 -3.85 -8.08
C LEU A 203 14.37 -4.22 -6.79
N PHE A 204 14.63 -3.45 -5.75
CA PHE A 204 13.86 -3.53 -4.53
C PHE A 204 12.41 -3.11 -4.83
N GLU A 205 11.48 -4.05 -4.73
CA GLU A 205 10.06 -3.75 -4.78
C GLU A 205 9.53 -3.57 -3.35
N ARG A 206 8.71 -2.58 -3.12
CA ARG A 206 8.18 -2.18 -1.80
C ARG A 206 7.61 -3.33 -0.96
N SER A 207 7.19 -4.43 -1.56
CA SER A 207 6.68 -5.62 -0.88
C SER A 207 7.54 -6.84 -1.17
N VAL A 208 8.63 -7.02 -0.43
CA VAL A 208 9.57 -8.15 -0.61
C VAL A 208 9.20 -9.33 0.29
N ILE A 209 8.00 -9.87 0.14
CA ILE A 209 7.68 -11.17 0.71
C ILE A 209 8.24 -12.24 -0.24
N SER A 210 9.10 -13.14 0.25
CA SER A 210 9.64 -14.23 -0.55
C SER A 210 8.54 -15.06 -1.20
N ALA A 211 8.72 -15.41 -2.48
CA ALA A 211 7.84 -16.35 -3.18
C ALA A 211 7.94 -17.78 -2.61
N GLY A 212 8.99 -18.07 -1.83
CA GLY A 212 9.21 -19.37 -1.19
C GLY A 212 9.87 -20.41 -2.09
N LEU A 213 10.37 -19.99 -3.25
CA LEU A 213 11.25 -20.74 -4.15
C LEU A 213 12.20 -19.75 -4.85
N PRO A 214 13.37 -20.21 -5.38
CA PRO A 214 14.26 -19.39 -6.18
C PRO A 214 13.58 -18.98 -7.50
N VAL A 215 13.73 -17.71 -7.88
CA VAL A 215 13.18 -17.13 -9.12
C VAL A 215 14.28 -16.38 -9.86
N ILE A 216 14.56 -16.82 -11.07
CA ILE A 216 15.68 -16.36 -11.90
C ILE A 216 15.13 -15.81 -13.21
N ASP A 217 15.55 -14.61 -13.58
CA ASP A 217 15.38 -14.04 -14.90
C ASP A 217 16.52 -14.48 -15.82
N LEU A 218 16.20 -14.95 -17.02
CA LEU A 218 17.15 -15.46 -17.99
C LEU A 218 17.16 -14.61 -19.24
N LYS A 219 18.34 -14.26 -19.72
CA LYS A 219 18.51 -13.70 -21.04
C LYS A 219 18.13 -14.72 -22.11
N ARG A 220 17.30 -14.32 -23.08
CA ARG A 220 16.83 -15.21 -24.17
C ARG A 220 17.99 -15.84 -24.94
N SER A 221 19.00 -15.04 -25.31
CA SER A 221 20.18 -15.53 -26.03
C SER A 221 20.94 -16.61 -25.28
N TRP A 222 20.99 -16.53 -23.93
CA TRP A 222 21.58 -17.58 -23.12
C TRP A 222 20.66 -18.82 -23.00
N ALA A 223 19.36 -18.59 -22.78
CA ALA A 223 18.36 -19.68 -22.75
C ALA A 223 18.34 -20.46 -24.07
N ASP A 224 18.42 -19.79 -25.22
CA ASP A 224 18.51 -20.43 -26.54
C ASP A 224 19.75 -21.35 -26.64
N SER A 225 20.89 -20.96 -26.06
CA SER A 225 22.10 -21.77 -26.08
C SER A 225 21.94 -23.13 -25.39
N ILE A 226 21.17 -23.19 -24.30
CA ILE A 226 20.89 -24.43 -23.58
C ILE A 226 19.75 -25.25 -24.22
N LEU A 227 18.80 -24.57 -24.89
CA LEU A 227 17.68 -25.21 -25.58
C LEU A 227 18.10 -25.86 -26.91
N LEU A 228 19.19 -25.38 -27.51
CA LEU A 228 19.67 -25.84 -28.83
C LEU A 228 19.94 -27.35 -28.89
N ALA A 229 20.41 -27.95 -27.77
CA ALA A 229 20.65 -29.38 -27.70
C ALA A 229 19.37 -30.21 -27.94
N ASN A 230 18.22 -29.64 -27.66
CA ASN A 230 16.87 -30.22 -27.91
C ASN A 230 16.24 -29.72 -29.20
N MET A 231 16.98 -29.01 -30.04
CA MET A 231 16.48 -28.37 -31.28
C MET A 231 15.33 -27.37 -30.98
N LEU A 232 15.37 -26.72 -29.82
CA LEU A 232 14.40 -25.75 -29.37
C LEU A 232 15.05 -24.34 -29.30
N SER A 233 14.20 -23.33 -29.33
CA SER A 233 14.52 -21.94 -29.02
C SER A 233 13.38 -21.31 -28.22
N VAL A 234 13.63 -20.19 -27.56
CA VAL A 234 12.59 -19.44 -26.84
C VAL A 234 11.46 -19.04 -27.80
N ASP A 235 11.78 -18.62 -29.03
CA ASP A 235 10.78 -18.31 -30.05
C ASP A 235 9.90 -19.52 -30.40
N SER A 236 10.51 -20.72 -30.50
CA SER A 236 9.72 -21.94 -30.75
C SER A 236 8.80 -22.30 -29.58
N LEU A 237 9.27 -22.04 -28.34
CA LEU A 237 8.47 -22.23 -27.11
C LEU A 237 7.33 -21.20 -27.03
N GLU A 238 7.56 -19.95 -27.44
CA GLU A 238 6.54 -18.90 -27.48
C GLU A 238 5.42 -19.24 -28.49
N ILE A 239 5.77 -19.72 -29.67
CA ILE A 239 4.79 -20.20 -30.68
C ILE A 239 3.95 -21.37 -30.13
N LEU A 240 4.58 -22.33 -29.46
CA LEU A 240 3.91 -23.48 -28.87
C LEU A 240 2.95 -23.08 -27.76
N ALA A 241 3.38 -22.19 -26.85
CA ALA A 241 2.57 -21.70 -25.75
C ALA A 241 1.34 -20.91 -26.27
N GLY A 242 1.52 -20.03 -27.26
CA GLY A 242 0.45 -19.26 -27.88
C GLY A 242 -0.61 -20.13 -28.58
N ASN A 243 -0.19 -21.26 -29.16
CA ASN A 243 -1.10 -22.22 -29.82
C ASN A 243 -1.73 -23.25 -28.85
N ARG A 244 -1.50 -23.13 -27.54
CA ARG A 244 -1.93 -24.11 -26.51
C ARG A 244 -1.41 -25.53 -26.77
N GLN A 245 -0.32 -25.66 -27.48
CA GLN A 245 0.30 -26.96 -27.74
C GLN A 245 1.18 -27.36 -26.57
N ARG A 246 0.65 -28.17 -25.67
CA ARG A 246 1.26 -28.58 -24.38
C ARG A 246 2.29 -29.71 -24.51
N SER A 247 2.80 -30.04 -25.70
CA SER A 247 3.53 -31.27 -25.97
C SER A 247 5.02 -31.26 -25.59
N LEU A 248 5.56 -30.18 -25.02
CA LEU A 248 6.96 -30.11 -24.61
C LEU A 248 7.09 -30.20 -23.09
N GLN A 249 6.96 -31.41 -22.57
CA GLN A 249 6.97 -31.66 -21.13
C GLN A 249 8.37 -31.85 -20.54
N HIS A 250 9.36 -32.21 -21.36
CA HIS A 250 10.73 -32.43 -20.93
C HIS A 250 11.73 -31.78 -21.87
N ILE A 251 12.61 -30.96 -21.29
CA ILE A 251 13.82 -30.51 -21.96
C ILE A 251 14.91 -31.49 -21.52
N GLU A 252 15.10 -32.55 -22.31
CA GLU A 252 15.98 -33.67 -21.94
C GLU A 252 17.44 -33.22 -21.78
N ASN A 253 18.15 -33.88 -20.87
CA ASN A 253 19.59 -33.70 -20.60
C ASN A 253 20.02 -32.29 -20.14
N ASN A 254 19.09 -31.49 -19.60
CA ASN A 254 19.38 -30.17 -19.05
C ASN A 254 19.13 -30.16 -17.54
N VAL A 255 20.16 -30.58 -16.79
CA VAL A 255 20.18 -30.41 -15.33
C VAL A 255 20.65 -29.00 -15.01
N ILE A 256 19.82 -28.27 -14.29
CA ILE A 256 20.14 -26.94 -13.80
C ILE A 256 20.66 -27.02 -12.37
N ASN A 257 21.83 -26.47 -12.14
CA ASN A 257 22.37 -26.25 -10.81
C ASN A 257 22.46 -24.73 -10.59
N ALA A 258 21.63 -24.22 -9.67
CA ALA A 258 21.62 -22.81 -9.33
C ALA A 258 21.74 -22.60 -7.83
N THR A 259 22.54 -21.61 -7.45
CA THR A 259 22.60 -21.04 -6.10
C THR A 259 22.13 -19.60 -6.17
N THR A 260 21.10 -19.28 -5.40
CA THR A 260 20.53 -17.94 -5.30
C THR A 260 20.73 -17.42 -3.88
N VAL A 261 21.34 -16.25 -3.74
CA VAL A 261 21.63 -15.61 -2.44
C VAL A 261 21.33 -14.13 -2.54
N LEU A 262 20.31 -13.70 -1.81
CA LEU A 262 19.94 -12.31 -1.63
C LEU A 262 20.14 -11.92 -0.17
N GLU A 263 20.87 -10.86 0.06
CA GLU A 263 20.94 -10.21 1.36
C GLU A 263 19.80 -9.21 1.48
N ARG A 264 19.01 -9.33 2.56
CA ARG A 264 17.90 -8.44 2.88
C ARG A 264 18.26 -7.63 4.10
N GLN A 265 18.25 -6.31 3.95
CA GLN A 265 18.43 -5.43 5.09
C GLN A 265 17.10 -5.30 5.84
N GLU A 266 17.03 -5.95 6.99
CA GLU A 266 15.92 -5.77 7.93
C GLU A 266 16.24 -4.61 8.87
N VAL A 267 15.28 -3.71 9.04
CA VAL A 267 15.34 -2.61 10.00
C VAL A 267 14.10 -2.65 10.90
N LYS A 268 14.23 -2.08 12.09
CA LYS A 268 13.12 -1.89 13.01
C LYS A 268 12.45 -0.55 12.75
N THR A 269 11.14 -0.53 12.65
CA THR A 269 10.29 0.65 12.65
C THR A 269 9.14 0.45 13.63
N GLN A 270 8.18 1.36 13.69
CA GLN A 270 7.11 1.34 14.67
C GLN A 270 5.81 1.95 14.16
N ASN A 271 4.69 1.50 14.73
CA ASN A 271 3.46 2.27 14.80
C ASN A 271 3.44 3.06 16.12
N ILE A 272 2.76 4.21 16.12
CA ILE A 272 2.53 5.01 17.33
C ILE A 272 1.06 4.81 17.74
N VAL A 273 0.82 4.21 18.91
CA VAL A 273 -0.50 3.73 19.33
C VAL A 273 -0.90 4.32 20.67
N PHE A 274 -1.97 5.11 20.67
CA PHE A 274 -2.52 5.75 21.85
C PHE A 274 -4.04 5.55 21.93
N LYS A 275 -4.63 5.79 23.11
CA LYS A 275 -6.06 5.69 23.30
C LYS A 275 -6.65 6.83 24.14
N ILE A 276 -7.94 7.07 23.93
CA ILE A 276 -8.85 7.80 24.80
C ILE A 276 -9.88 6.80 25.29
N ASP A 277 -9.98 6.61 26.61
CA ASP A 277 -10.93 5.66 27.20
C ASP A 277 -12.37 6.18 27.07
N GLY A 278 -13.27 5.31 26.66
CA GLY A 278 -14.71 5.55 26.64
C GLY A 278 -15.30 5.62 28.05
N THR A 279 -16.48 6.21 28.18
CA THR A 279 -17.13 6.46 29.48
C THR A 279 -18.31 5.55 29.78
N ASP A 280 -18.90 4.92 28.77
CA ASP A 280 -20.04 4.03 28.96
C ASP A 280 -19.57 2.70 29.58
N PRO A 281 -20.14 2.22 30.68
CA PRO A 281 -19.71 0.99 31.34
C PRO A 281 -19.77 -0.27 30.48
N LYS A 282 -20.57 -0.28 29.40
CA LYS A 282 -20.73 -1.41 28.49
C LYS A 282 -19.95 -1.20 27.21
N LEU A 283 -20.02 0.02 26.63
CA LEU A 283 -19.46 0.30 25.31
C LEU A 283 -17.98 0.69 25.34
N LYS A 284 -17.41 1.01 26.47
CA LYS A 284 -15.99 1.43 26.59
C LYS A 284 -14.99 0.35 26.16
N GLU A 285 -15.39 -0.92 26.12
CA GLU A 285 -14.59 -2.04 25.63
C GLU A 285 -14.66 -2.17 24.09
N GLU A 286 -15.63 -1.51 23.46
CA GLU A 286 -15.73 -1.37 22.02
C GLU A 286 -14.87 -0.18 21.55
N VAL A 287 -14.27 -0.30 20.38
CA VAL A 287 -13.20 0.59 19.91
C VAL A 287 -13.52 1.15 18.53
N VAL A 288 -13.32 2.45 18.33
CA VAL A 288 -13.12 3.04 17.00
C VAL A 288 -11.63 3.25 16.82
N VAL A 289 -11.09 2.87 15.66
CA VAL A 289 -9.70 3.15 15.30
C VAL A 289 -9.64 4.35 14.37
N LEU A 290 -8.82 5.34 14.70
CA LEU A 290 -8.48 6.49 13.84
C LEU A 290 -7.02 6.35 13.43
N GLY A 291 -6.74 6.34 12.13
CA GLY A 291 -5.40 6.10 11.61
C GLY A 291 -4.98 6.98 10.45
N ALA A 292 -3.67 7.14 10.30
CA ALA A 292 -2.98 7.70 9.16
C ALA A 292 -1.54 7.19 9.16
N HIS A 293 -0.91 7.02 8.00
CA HIS A 293 0.52 6.73 7.99
C HIS A 293 1.36 8.00 8.14
N TYR A 294 2.55 7.84 8.72
CA TYR A 294 3.45 8.97 8.94
C TYR A 294 4.76 8.86 8.17
N ASP A 295 5.10 7.67 7.65
CA ASP A 295 6.26 7.44 6.81
C ASP A 295 6.07 7.99 5.39
N HIS A 296 7.17 8.14 4.64
CA HIS A 296 7.13 8.49 3.23
C HIS A 296 8.39 7.97 2.50
N LEU A 297 8.65 8.44 1.27
CA LEU A 297 9.61 7.86 0.33
C LEU A 297 11.09 8.15 0.62
N GLY A 298 11.40 8.89 1.69
CA GLY A 298 12.79 9.26 2.00
C GLY A 298 13.39 10.18 0.95
N MET A 299 14.59 9.83 0.48
CA MET A 299 15.31 10.59 -0.54
C MET A 299 14.88 10.26 -1.98
N GLY A 300 13.89 9.42 -2.17
CA GLY A 300 13.45 8.98 -3.49
C GLY A 300 14.45 8.04 -4.18
N GLY A 301 14.56 8.15 -5.50
CA GLY A 301 15.42 7.29 -6.32
C GLY A 301 14.69 6.11 -6.95
N GLN A 302 15.43 5.30 -7.70
CA GLN A 302 14.90 4.10 -8.35
C GLN A 302 14.35 3.10 -7.32
N GLY A 303 13.17 2.52 -7.60
CA GLY A 303 12.51 1.56 -6.72
C GLY A 303 11.81 2.15 -5.49
N SER A 304 11.99 3.44 -5.17
CA SER A 304 11.37 4.10 -4.02
C SER A 304 9.86 4.34 -4.17
N GLY A 305 9.33 4.23 -5.38
CA GLY A 305 7.98 4.66 -5.72
C GLY A 305 7.85 6.12 -6.12
N SER A 306 8.96 6.87 -6.14
CA SER A 306 9.01 8.22 -6.67
C SER A 306 8.53 8.28 -8.13
N ARG A 307 7.75 9.29 -8.47
CA ARG A 307 7.36 9.60 -9.87
C ARG A 307 8.47 10.29 -10.65
N VAL A 308 9.54 10.69 -9.96
CA VAL A 308 10.75 11.26 -10.55
C VAL A 308 11.97 10.45 -10.08
N PRO A 309 12.08 9.16 -10.47
CA PRO A 309 13.04 8.21 -9.91
C PRO A 309 14.50 8.56 -10.16
N ASP A 310 14.79 9.44 -11.13
CA ASP A 310 16.15 9.92 -11.41
C ASP A 310 16.57 11.07 -10.48
N THR A 311 15.67 11.51 -9.58
CA THR A 311 15.94 12.60 -8.62
C THR A 311 16.18 12.04 -7.24
N ILE A 312 17.37 12.31 -6.67
CA ILE A 312 17.70 12.01 -5.27
C ILE A 312 17.57 13.31 -4.47
N ALA A 313 16.44 13.47 -3.79
CA ALA A 313 16.13 14.64 -2.96
C ALA A 313 15.07 14.24 -1.92
N PRO A 314 14.95 14.99 -0.80
CA PRO A 314 13.87 14.73 0.15
C PRO A 314 12.48 14.75 -0.53
N HIS A 315 11.74 13.66 -0.39
CA HIS A 315 10.32 13.60 -0.73
C HIS A 315 9.58 13.99 0.54
N TYR A 316 9.12 15.23 0.60
CA TYR A 316 8.59 15.80 1.84
C TYR A 316 7.28 15.17 2.28
N GLY A 317 6.44 14.71 1.32
CA GLY A 317 5.18 14.06 1.62
C GLY A 317 4.31 14.91 2.55
N ALA A 318 4.04 16.17 2.16
CA ALA A 318 3.26 17.07 3.00
C ALA A 318 1.78 16.69 2.96
N ASP A 319 1.24 16.43 1.76
CA ASP A 319 -0.10 15.89 1.66
C ASP A 319 -0.10 14.37 1.86
N ASP A 320 0.85 13.68 1.28
CA ASP A 320 1.05 12.24 1.41
C ASP A 320 2.24 11.91 2.36
N ASN A 321 2.01 11.60 3.66
CA ASN A 321 0.74 11.76 4.36
C ASN A 321 0.95 12.48 5.71
N ALA A 322 1.76 13.58 5.69
CA ALA A 322 1.82 14.42 6.88
C ALA A 322 0.46 15.10 7.14
N SER A 323 -0.38 15.33 6.10
CA SER A 323 -1.72 15.89 6.27
C SER A 323 -2.63 14.98 7.09
N GLY A 324 -2.70 13.70 6.74
CA GLY A 324 -3.45 12.71 7.54
C GLY A 324 -2.90 12.56 8.95
N THR A 325 -1.57 12.51 9.11
CA THR A 325 -0.91 12.43 10.42
C THR A 325 -1.25 13.65 11.29
N VAL A 326 -1.15 14.88 10.76
CA VAL A 326 -1.55 16.09 11.48
C VAL A 326 -3.05 16.08 11.78
N GLY A 327 -3.87 15.58 10.86
CA GLY A 327 -5.32 15.43 11.04
C GLY A 327 -5.67 14.56 12.25
N ILE A 328 -5.07 13.37 12.37
CA ILE A 328 -5.32 12.50 13.55
C ILE A 328 -4.77 13.11 14.85
N MET A 329 -3.66 13.87 14.79
CA MET A 329 -3.12 14.58 15.94
C MET A 329 -4.07 15.68 16.42
N GLN A 330 -4.70 16.44 15.51
CA GLN A 330 -5.68 17.47 15.84
C GLN A 330 -6.95 16.86 16.44
N LEU A 331 -7.57 15.89 15.77
CA LEU A 331 -8.77 15.20 16.26
C LEU A 331 -8.55 14.55 17.63
N ALA A 332 -7.43 13.85 17.81
CA ALA A 332 -7.10 13.27 19.10
C ALA A 332 -7.00 14.32 20.21
N SER A 333 -6.40 15.48 19.89
CA SER A 333 -6.26 16.58 20.85
C SER A 333 -7.62 17.21 21.19
N GLN A 334 -8.50 17.42 20.21
CA GLN A 334 -9.83 17.97 20.40
C GLN A 334 -10.71 17.03 21.24
N LEU A 335 -10.77 15.74 20.90
CA LEU A 335 -11.54 14.74 21.64
C LEU A 335 -11.00 14.52 23.06
N ALA A 336 -9.69 14.63 23.27
CA ALA A 336 -9.08 14.51 24.60
C ALA A 336 -9.49 15.60 25.57
N VAL A 337 -9.82 16.80 25.09
CA VAL A 337 -10.20 17.94 25.96
C VAL A 337 -11.71 18.18 26.04
N MET A 338 -12.53 17.39 25.31
CA MET A 338 -13.99 17.50 25.37
C MET A 338 -14.53 17.30 26.80
N ASN A 339 -15.50 18.13 27.18
CA ASN A 339 -16.16 18.02 28.49
C ASN A 339 -16.97 16.71 28.64
N GLU A 340 -17.65 16.32 27.55
CA GLU A 340 -18.39 15.08 27.46
C GLU A 340 -17.56 14.09 26.64
N LYS A 341 -16.94 13.13 27.33
CA LYS A 341 -16.16 12.09 26.68
C LYS A 341 -17.07 11.11 25.95
N PRO A 342 -16.62 10.55 24.82
CA PRO A 342 -17.39 9.58 24.06
C PRO A 342 -17.68 8.31 24.86
N ARG A 343 -18.68 7.55 24.41
CA ARG A 343 -19.13 6.31 25.07
C ARG A 343 -18.15 5.15 24.82
N ARG A 344 -17.71 4.96 23.56
CA ARG A 344 -16.69 3.97 23.15
C ARG A 344 -15.30 4.54 23.31
N SER A 345 -14.32 3.67 23.38
CA SER A 345 -12.92 4.05 23.36
C SER A 345 -12.46 4.41 21.93
N LEU A 346 -11.59 5.40 21.82
CA LEU A 346 -10.90 5.74 20.58
C LEU A 346 -9.46 5.26 20.67
N VAL A 347 -9.00 4.50 19.68
CA VAL A 347 -7.59 4.17 19.49
C VAL A 347 -7.06 4.97 18.31
N VAL A 348 -6.01 5.74 18.53
CA VAL A 348 -5.36 6.56 17.51
C VAL A 348 -4.04 5.91 17.14
N VAL A 349 -3.82 5.69 15.85
CA VAL A 349 -2.62 5.03 15.34
C VAL A 349 -2.00 5.84 14.22
N ALA A 350 -0.73 6.24 14.39
CA ALA A 350 0.08 6.65 13.26
C ALA A 350 0.87 5.42 12.77
N PHE A 351 0.59 4.97 11.55
CA PHE A 351 1.19 3.77 10.97
C PHE A 351 2.55 4.09 10.35
N GLY A 352 3.52 3.20 10.57
CA GLY A 352 4.79 3.24 9.85
C GLY A 352 4.83 2.24 8.70
N ALA A 353 5.69 2.48 7.73
CA ALA A 353 5.93 1.60 6.59
C ALA A 353 4.67 1.27 5.74
N GLU A 354 3.78 2.25 5.58
CA GLU A 354 2.67 2.17 4.62
C GLU A 354 3.21 2.07 3.20
N GLU A 355 4.17 2.95 2.88
CA GLU A 355 4.82 3.08 1.58
C GLU A 355 5.61 1.82 1.16
N LEU A 356 5.93 0.95 2.10
CA LEU A 356 6.52 -0.37 1.85
C LEU A 356 5.46 -1.48 1.65
N GLY A 357 4.19 -1.11 1.54
CA GLY A 357 3.07 -2.01 1.24
C GLY A 357 2.18 -2.30 2.45
N LEU A 358 1.74 -1.28 3.16
CA LEU A 358 0.78 -1.32 4.28
C LEU A 358 1.31 -2.14 5.48
N LEU A 359 2.65 -2.20 5.68
CA LEU A 359 3.24 -3.16 6.63
C LEU A 359 2.87 -2.85 8.08
N GLY A 360 2.80 -1.56 8.45
CA GLY A 360 2.45 -1.15 9.80
C GLY A 360 1.00 -1.42 10.16
N SER A 361 0.07 -1.05 9.29
CA SER A 361 -1.36 -1.32 9.52
C SER A 361 -1.66 -2.82 9.47
N ALA A 362 -1.02 -3.56 8.55
CA ALA A 362 -1.16 -5.02 8.51
C ALA A 362 -0.61 -5.69 9.78
N PHE A 363 0.50 -5.19 10.32
CA PHE A 363 1.04 -5.65 11.59
C PHE A 363 0.10 -5.31 12.75
N PHE A 364 -0.40 -4.07 12.81
CA PHE A 364 -1.34 -3.64 13.85
C PHE A 364 -2.62 -4.45 13.81
N ALA A 365 -3.28 -4.58 12.65
CA ALA A 365 -4.53 -5.29 12.49
C ALA A 365 -4.46 -6.78 12.91
N LYS A 366 -3.28 -7.40 12.77
CA LYS A 366 -3.03 -8.79 13.21
C LYS A 366 -2.64 -8.90 14.68
N ASN A 367 -2.19 -7.82 15.32
CA ASN A 367 -1.63 -7.80 16.68
C ASN A 367 -2.30 -6.71 17.53
N MET A 368 -3.59 -6.47 17.30
CA MET A 368 -4.37 -5.54 18.12
C MET A 368 -4.39 -6.01 19.57
N PRO A 369 -4.32 -5.09 20.56
CA PRO A 369 -4.39 -5.44 21.99
C PRO A 369 -5.82 -5.69 22.48
N PHE A 370 -6.77 -5.85 21.58
CA PHE A 370 -8.20 -6.13 21.80
C PHE A 370 -8.72 -7.05 20.69
N GLU A 371 -9.88 -7.67 20.91
CA GLU A 371 -10.48 -8.59 19.94
C GLU A 371 -11.00 -7.83 18.70
N THR A 372 -10.94 -8.48 17.55
CA THR A 372 -11.38 -7.86 16.27
C THR A 372 -12.85 -7.46 16.32
N GLU A 373 -13.68 -8.28 16.95
CA GLU A 373 -15.12 -8.06 17.12
C GLU A 373 -15.46 -6.86 18.00
N ALA A 374 -14.50 -6.35 18.76
CA ALA A 374 -14.65 -5.12 19.53
C ALA A 374 -14.48 -3.85 18.69
N VAL A 375 -13.98 -3.97 17.45
CA VAL A 375 -13.72 -2.81 16.60
C VAL A 375 -14.99 -2.40 15.86
N GLN A 376 -15.53 -1.24 16.21
CA GLN A 376 -16.71 -0.63 15.59
C GLN A 376 -16.47 -0.27 14.13
N ALA A 377 -15.35 0.42 13.87
CA ALA A 377 -14.90 0.83 12.55
C ALA A 377 -13.45 1.34 12.61
N MET A 378 -12.81 1.42 11.44
CA MET A 378 -11.54 2.14 11.26
C MET A 378 -11.76 3.32 10.31
N VAL A 379 -11.35 4.53 10.76
CA VAL A 379 -11.33 5.76 9.97
C VAL A 379 -9.89 6.07 9.61
N ASN A 380 -9.60 6.15 8.32
CA ASN A 380 -8.26 6.35 7.77
C ASN A 380 -8.14 7.69 7.06
N PHE A 381 -7.13 8.47 7.40
CA PHE A 381 -6.80 9.70 6.68
C PHE A 381 -5.59 9.48 5.78
N ASP A 382 -5.76 9.83 4.51
CA ASP A 382 -4.66 9.78 3.56
C ASP A 382 -4.88 10.86 2.50
N MET A 383 -3.97 11.86 2.48
CA MET A 383 -4.03 13.03 1.61
C MET A 383 -5.30 13.88 1.83
N ILE A 384 -5.40 14.52 2.99
CA ILE A 384 -6.55 15.39 3.34
C ILE A 384 -6.24 16.89 3.25
N GLY A 385 -5.04 17.28 2.79
CA GLY A 385 -4.56 18.65 2.82
C GLY A 385 -4.73 19.45 1.52
N ARG A 386 -5.32 18.87 0.46
CA ARG A 386 -5.44 19.52 -0.83
C ARG A 386 -6.91 19.70 -1.26
N LEU A 387 -7.81 20.01 -0.30
CA LEU A 387 -9.21 20.30 -0.64
C LEU A 387 -9.29 21.36 -1.74
N ASN A 388 -9.90 21.01 -2.86
CA ASN A 388 -10.01 21.83 -4.06
C ASN A 388 -11.14 22.87 -3.95
N GLU A 389 -11.29 23.72 -4.97
CA GLU A 389 -12.35 24.76 -5.01
C GLU A 389 -13.76 24.16 -5.05
N GLU A 390 -13.90 22.93 -5.58
CA GLU A 390 -15.16 22.18 -5.62
C GLU A 390 -15.48 21.53 -4.28
N ARG A 391 -14.54 21.58 -3.31
CA ARG A 391 -14.65 21.04 -1.95
C ARG A 391 -14.92 19.53 -1.96
N ALA A 392 -14.32 18.84 -2.92
CA ALA A 392 -14.51 17.43 -3.14
C ALA A 392 -13.72 16.58 -2.14
N VAL A 393 -14.39 15.62 -1.50
CA VAL A 393 -13.82 14.63 -0.58
C VAL A 393 -14.28 13.24 -0.98
N VAL A 394 -13.36 12.32 -1.10
CA VAL A 394 -13.65 10.90 -1.33
C VAL A 394 -13.79 10.19 0.01
N ILE A 395 -14.87 9.43 0.15
CA ILE A 395 -15.07 8.50 1.25
C ILE A 395 -15.08 7.08 0.68
N GLY A 396 -13.97 6.35 0.87
CA GLY A 396 -13.85 4.94 0.49
C GLY A 396 -14.38 4.01 1.58
N GLY A 397 -14.71 2.75 1.20
CA GLY A 397 -15.19 1.74 2.12
C GLY A 397 -16.66 1.88 2.52
N THR A 398 -17.43 2.76 1.87
CA THR A 398 -18.83 3.03 2.25
C THR A 398 -19.74 1.80 2.14
N GLY A 399 -19.38 0.83 1.30
CA GLY A 399 -20.07 -0.45 1.17
C GLY A 399 -19.68 -1.48 2.23
N THR A 400 -18.76 -1.20 3.16
CA THR A 400 -18.29 -2.18 4.15
C THR A 400 -19.18 -2.30 5.37
N SER A 401 -20.19 -1.46 5.50
CA SER A 401 -21.30 -1.66 6.45
C SER A 401 -22.63 -1.21 5.86
N VAL A 402 -23.71 -1.81 6.37
CA VAL A 402 -25.07 -1.54 5.91
C VAL A 402 -25.50 -0.10 6.20
N GLU A 403 -24.98 0.46 7.29
CA GLU A 403 -25.40 1.76 7.83
C GLU A 403 -24.58 2.95 7.28
N SER A 404 -23.43 2.70 6.64
CA SER A 404 -22.44 3.73 6.30
C SER A 404 -23.00 4.86 5.45
N GLU A 405 -23.64 4.56 4.32
CA GLU A 405 -24.10 5.61 3.38
C GLU A 405 -25.19 6.48 4.01
N ALA A 406 -26.16 5.89 4.71
CA ALA A 406 -27.22 6.66 5.36
C ALA A 406 -26.67 7.59 6.45
N MET A 407 -25.68 7.15 7.22
CA MET A 407 -25.00 7.95 8.22
C MET A 407 -24.21 9.10 7.60
N LEU A 408 -23.48 8.84 6.53
CA LEU A 408 -22.70 9.86 5.82
C LEU A 408 -23.61 10.91 5.16
N ASP A 409 -24.75 10.51 4.59
CA ASP A 409 -25.73 11.44 4.00
C ASP A 409 -26.36 12.37 5.03
N GLU A 410 -26.58 11.89 6.26
CA GLU A 410 -27.05 12.71 7.38
C GLU A 410 -25.99 13.75 7.76
N LEU A 411 -24.74 13.34 7.95
CA LEU A 411 -23.62 14.22 8.28
C LEU A 411 -23.32 15.22 7.18
N LYS A 412 -23.35 14.82 5.90
CA LYS A 412 -23.15 15.70 4.75
C LYS A 412 -24.08 16.91 4.78
N SER A 413 -25.29 16.76 5.32
CA SER A 413 -26.27 17.85 5.35
C SER A 413 -25.85 19.05 6.21
N THR A 414 -24.90 18.88 7.10
CA THR A 414 -24.38 19.90 8.03
C THR A 414 -23.05 20.51 7.60
N HIS A 415 -22.40 19.95 6.56
CA HIS A 415 -21.11 20.40 6.04
C HIS A 415 -21.21 20.84 4.58
N ASP A 416 -20.46 21.87 4.20
CA ASP A 416 -20.36 22.34 2.82
C ASP A 416 -19.24 21.60 2.06
N LEU A 417 -19.32 20.25 2.03
CA LEU A 417 -18.38 19.38 1.32
C LEU A 417 -19.11 18.58 0.23
N GLN A 418 -18.43 18.32 -0.88
CA GLN A 418 -18.93 17.44 -1.94
C GLN A 418 -18.38 16.03 -1.72
N LEU A 419 -19.15 15.17 -1.06
CA LEU A 419 -18.74 13.80 -0.77
C LEU A 419 -18.97 12.90 -1.98
N SER A 420 -17.92 12.19 -2.39
CA SER A 420 -17.97 11.09 -3.36
C SER A 420 -17.76 9.77 -2.64
N TYR A 421 -18.64 8.79 -2.87
CA TYR A 421 -18.60 7.49 -2.20
C TYR A 421 -17.99 6.43 -3.08
N SER A 422 -17.04 5.66 -2.53
CA SER A 422 -16.53 4.43 -3.12
C SER A 422 -16.88 3.25 -2.20
N PRO A 423 -17.67 2.27 -2.67
CA PRO A 423 -18.12 1.17 -1.81
C PRO A 423 -17.01 0.20 -1.41
N GLU A 424 -15.96 0.06 -2.22
CA GLU A 424 -14.92 -0.95 -2.02
C GLU A 424 -14.13 -0.72 -0.73
N GLY A 425 -14.03 -1.78 0.10
CA GLY A 425 -13.26 -1.75 1.34
C GLY A 425 -11.76 -1.97 1.13
N PHE A 426 -11.37 -2.52 -0.03
CA PHE A 426 -9.97 -2.67 -0.40
C PHE A 426 -9.47 -1.45 -1.17
N GLY A 427 -8.32 -0.91 -0.76
CA GLY A 427 -7.71 0.25 -1.39
C GLY A 427 -6.18 0.27 -1.22
N ALA A 428 -5.57 1.34 -1.68
CA ALA A 428 -4.11 1.52 -1.65
C ALA A 428 -3.63 2.25 -0.39
N SER A 429 -4.37 2.13 0.74
CA SER A 429 -4.00 2.74 2.02
C SER A 429 -4.38 1.83 3.20
N ASP A 430 -4.03 2.22 4.42
CA ASP A 430 -4.06 1.44 5.66
C ASP A 430 -5.42 0.81 6.01
N HIS A 431 -6.54 1.43 5.59
CA HIS A 431 -7.89 0.88 5.79
C HIS A 431 -8.07 -0.53 5.21
N ALA A 432 -7.34 -0.85 4.13
CA ALA A 432 -7.40 -2.17 3.50
C ALA A 432 -6.97 -3.30 4.45
N SER A 433 -6.02 -3.03 5.36
CA SER A 433 -5.56 -3.98 6.38
C SER A 433 -6.66 -4.35 7.37
N PHE A 434 -7.55 -3.42 7.70
CA PHE A 434 -8.68 -3.64 8.61
C PHE A 434 -9.86 -4.29 7.89
N TYR A 435 -10.16 -3.86 6.66
CA TYR A 435 -11.16 -4.52 5.83
C TYR A 435 -10.86 -6.02 5.64
N ALA A 436 -9.59 -6.38 5.47
CA ALA A 436 -9.16 -7.78 5.40
C ALA A 436 -9.45 -8.60 6.67
N GLN A 437 -9.73 -7.94 7.81
CA GLN A 437 -10.13 -8.53 9.09
C GLN A 437 -11.63 -8.41 9.37
N ASP A 438 -12.46 -8.15 8.36
CA ASP A 438 -13.92 -7.98 8.49
C ASP A 438 -14.35 -6.78 9.37
N ILE A 439 -13.53 -5.72 9.38
CA ILE A 439 -13.83 -4.47 10.08
C ILE A 439 -14.38 -3.45 9.08
N PRO A 440 -15.50 -2.77 9.37
CA PRO A 440 -15.98 -1.63 8.58
C PRO A 440 -14.94 -0.53 8.51
N VAL A 441 -14.75 0.08 7.33
CA VAL A 441 -13.72 1.09 7.11
C VAL A 441 -14.27 2.34 6.42
N PHE A 442 -13.66 3.49 6.74
CA PHE A 442 -13.89 4.77 6.10
C PHE A 442 -12.52 5.35 5.71
N PHE A 443 -12.25 5.42 4.43
CA PHE A 443 -11.07 6.08 3.88
C PHE A 443 -11.42 7.49 3.47
N ILE A 444 -10.74 8.50 4.01
CA ILE A 444 -11.02 9.92 3.77
C ILE A 444 -9.84 10.55 3.07
N SER A 445 -10.08 11.15 1.89
CA SER A 445 -9.05 11.77 1.07
C SER A 445 -9.62 12.93 0.26
N THR A 446 -8.78 13.93 -0.02
CA THR A 446 -9.06 15.00 -0.98
C THR A 446 -8.60 14.68 -2.40
N GLY A 447 -8.07 13.45 -2.60
CA GLY A 447 -7.64 12.94 -3.89
C GLY A 447 -6.17 13.18 -4.22
N ALA A 448 -5.72 12.57 -5.32
CA ALA A 448 -4.35 12.70 -5.78
C ALA A 448 -4.15 14.01 -6.57
N HIS A 449 -2.93 14.53 -6.56
CA HIS A 449 -2.54 15.76 -7.26
C HIS A 449 -1.20 15.60 -7.98
N GLY A 450 -0.81 16.59 -8.81
CA GLY A 450 0.39 16.52 -9.65
C GLY A 450 1.71 16.36 -8.89
N ASP A 451 1.77 16.79 -7.62
CA ASP A 451 2.96 16.71 -6.77
C ASP A 451 3.11 15.36 -6.03
N TYR A 452 2.08 14.49 -6.08
CA TYR A 452 2.08 13.17 -5.42
C TYR A 452 3.34 12.37 -5.72
N HIS A 453 4.00 11.84 -4.70
CA HIS A 453 5.24 11.06 -4.79
C HIS A 453 6.40 11.80 -5.50
N THR A 454 6.48 13.12 -5.30
CA THR A 454 7.60 13.95 -5.78
C THR A 454 8.15 14.84 -4.67
N PRO A 455 9.38 15.39 -4.82
CA PRO A 455 9.89 16.40 -3.89
C PRO A 455 9.07 17.71 -3.84
N ALA A 456 8.10 17.87 -4.75
CA ALA A 456 7.27 19.07 -4.83
C ALA A 456 6.06 19.04 -3.91
N ASP A 457 5.77 17.93 -3.22
CA ASP A 457 4.71 17.85 -2.21
C ASP A 457 5.17 18.48 -0.90
N THR A 458 5.01 19.81 -0.81
CA THR A 458 5.56 20.66 0.25
C THR A 458 4.48 21.30 1.12
N TRP A 459 4.81 21.60 2.38
CA TRP A 459 3.91 22.13 3.40
C TRP A 459 3.23 23.47 3.03
N ASP A 460 3.87 24.30 2.21
CA ASP A 460 3.36 25.61 1.78
C ASP A 460 2.26 25.51 0.71
N LYS A 461 2.05 24.33 0.16
CA LYS A 461 0.98 24.05 -0.81
C LYS A 461 -0.29 23.48 -0.15
N ILE A 462 -0.28 23.20 1.12
CA ILE A 462 -1.44 22.67 1.86
C ILE A 462 -2.51 23.74 2.02
N ASN A 463 -3.75 23.39 1.73
CA ASN A 463 -4.94 24.19 2.02
C ASN A 463 -5.39 23.93 3.46
N TYR A 464 -4.82 24.67 4.41
CA TYR A 464 -5.07 24.46 5.83
C TYR A 464 -6.50 24.76 6.27
N GLU A 465 -7.14 25.74 5.65
CA GLU A 465 -8.56 26.04 5.85
C GLU A 465 -9.42 24.86 5.38
N GLY A 466 -9.17 24.36 4.16
CA GLY A 466 -9.88 23.19 3.64
C GLY A 466 -9.60 21.92 4.44
N MET A 467 -8.34 21.72 4.89
CA MET A 467 -7.98 20.60 5.76
C MET A 467 -8.74 20.66 7.10
N SER A 468 -8.90 21.87 7.69
CA SER A 468 -9.70 22.05 8.91
C SER A 468 -11.16 21.61 8.70
N GLU A 469 -11.75 21.92 7.55
CA GLU A 469 -13.12 21.53 7.24
C GLU A 469 -13.29 19.99 7.06
N VAL A 470 -12.30 19.33 6.48
CA VAL A 470 -12.28 17.85 6.40
C VAL A 470 -12.15 17.24 7.80
N ILE A 471 -11.35 17.86 8.68
CA ILE A 471 -11.19 17.44 10.08
C ILE A 471 -12.52 17.63 10.85
N ASP A 472 -13.20 18.77 10.68
CA ASP A 472 -14.49 19.04 11.36
C ASP A 472 -15.57 18.02 10.93
N PHE A 473 -15.66 17.70 9.63
CA PHE A 473 -16.55 16.63 9.15
C PHE A 473 -16.19 15.28 9.77
N SER A 474 -14.90 14.99 9.87
CA SER A 474 -14.42 13.72 10.41
C SER A 474 -14.60 13.63 11.93
N GLU A 475 -14.61 14.75 12.66
CA GLU A 475 -14.98 14.81 14.08
C GLU A 475 -16.42 14.35 14.28
N ASP A 476 -17.35 14.89 13.49
CA ASP A 476 -18.76 14.50 13.56
C ASP A 476 -18.96 13.01 13.22
N LEU A 477 -18.25 12.49 12.20
CA LEU A 477 -18.25 11.07 11.86
C LEU A 477 -17.74 10.20 13.02
N LEU A 478 -16.61 10.59 13.62
CA LEU A 478 -16.05 9.88 14.78
C LEU A 478 -16.99 9.92 15.98
N LEU A 479 -17.60 11.06 16.26
CA LEU A 479 -18.55 11.21 17.38
C LEU A 479 -19.80 10.35 17.17
N GLU A 480 -20.30 10.24 15.94
CA GLU A 480 -21.39 9.33 15.61
C GLU A 480 -20.98 7.87 15.86
N LEU A 481 -19.83 7.43 15.35
CA LEU A 481 -19.31 6.07 15.55
C LEU A 481 -19.07 5.74 17.03
N LEU A 482 -18.52 6.68 17.79
CA LEU A 482 -18.19 6.53 19.20
C LEU A 482 -19.42 6.51 20.11
N ASN A 483 -20.51 7.18 19.72
CA ASN A 483 -21.67 7.37 20.60
C ASN A 483 -22.92 6.56 20.19
N ARG A 484 -22.98 5.99 19.00
CA ARG A 484 -24.13 5.18 18.56
C ARG A 484 -24.38 3.98 19.46
N ASN A 485 -25.63 3.52 19.51
CA ASN A 485 -26.01 2.44 20.43
C ASN A 485 -25.50 1.06 19.99
N GLU A 486 -25.49 0.79 18.68
CA GLU A 486 -25.22 -0.52 18.11
C GLU A 486 -23.94 -0.48 17.24
N MET A 487 -23.28 -1.62 17.11
CA MET A 487 -22.16 -1.79 16.20
C MET A 487 -22.63 -1.67 14.75
N LEU A 488 -21.72 -1.27 13.85
CA LEU A 488 -21.94 -1.34 12.41
C LEU A 488 -22.04 -2.81 11.97
N SER A 489 -22.92 -3.07 11.02
CA SER A 489 -23.10 -4.41 10.45
C SER A 489 -22.15 -4.57 9.27
N PHE A 490 -21.02 -5.26 9.49
CA PHE A 490 -20.06 -5.50 8.42
C PHE A 490 -20.70 -6.23 7.24
N GLN A 491 -20.33 -5.83 6.04
CA GLN A 491 -20.59 -6.55 4.80
C GLN A 491 -19.36 -6.49 3.87
N GLU A 492 -19.17 -7.54 3.08
CA GLU A 492 -18.10 -7.59 2.13
C GLU A 492 -18.41 -6.68 0.93
N ALA A 493 -17.45 -5.80 0.60
CA ALA A 493 -17.53 -4.84 -0.50
C ALA A 493 -16.23 -4.87 -1.31
N GLY A 494 -16.19 -5.67 -2.34
CA GLY A 494 -15.01 -5.90 -3.16
C GLY A 494 -14.02 -6.93 -2.58
N PRO A 495 -12.88 -7.17 -3.26
CA PRO A 495 -11.92 -8.20 -2.87
C PRO A 495 -11.20 -7.82 -1.56
N LYS A 496 -10.91 -8.80 -0.71
CA LYS A 496 -10.15 -8.60 0.54
C LYS A 496 -8.63 -8.55 0.37
N GLN A 497 -8.13 -8.86 -0.80
CA GLN A 497 -6.71 -8.86 -1.12
C GLN A 497 -6.49 -8.17 -2.45
N ARG A 498 -5.31 -7.59 -2.60
CA ARG A 498 -4.88 -7.03 -3.87
C ARG A 498 -4.94 -8.13 -4.92
N THR A 499 -5.87 -8.02 -5.87
CA THR A 499 -5.77 -8.80 -7.10
C THR A 499 -4.50 -8.33 -7.79
N THR A 500 -3.46 -9.16 -7.80
CA THR A 500 -2.14 -8.83 -8.32
C THR A 500 -2.17 -8.75 -9.83
N GLY A 501 -2.82 -7.73 -10.35
CA GLY A 501 -2.88 -7.35 -11.74
C GLY A 501 -2.38 -5.93 -11.86
N ARG A 502 -1.06 -5.74 -11.84
CA ARG A 502 -0.51 -4.50 -12.37
C ARG A 502 -0.83 -4.49 -13.85
N ARG A 503 -1.79 -3.67 -14.27
CA ARG A 503 -1.88 -3.26 -15.67
C ARG A 503 -0.55 -2.58 -16.01
N GLY A 504 0.37 -3.35 -16.53
CA GLY A 504 1.54 -2.80 -17.20
C GLY A 504 1.03 -2.13 -18.47
N PHE A 505 0.63 -0.88 -18.37
CA PHE A 505 0.36 -0.10 -19.57
C PHE A 505 1.68 0.00 -20.35
N LYS A 506 1.70 -0.54 -21.56
CA LYS A 506 2.82 -0.35 -22.51
C LYS A 506 3.02 1.12 -22.88
N VAL A 507 2.05 1.97 -22.60
CA VAL A 507 2.08 3.42 -22.76
C VAL A 507 1.46 4.06 -21.54
N THR A 508 2.25 4.80 -20.78
CA THR A 508 1.75 5.70 -19.74
C THR A 508 1.54 7.08 -20.38
N PHE A 509 0.31 7.58 -20.40
CA PHE A 509 0.02 8.93 -20.88
C PHE A 509 0.48 10.01 -19.91
N GLY A 510 1.07 9.64 -18.76
CA GLY A 510 1.40 10.59 -17.70
C GLY A 510 0.17 11.26 -17.09
N ILE A 511 -0.99 10.65 -17.26
CA ILE A 511 -2.28 11.13 -16.75
C ILE A 511 -2.49 10.51 -15.39
N MET A 512 -2.74 11.33 -14.38
CA MET A 512 -3.20 10.87 -13.08
C MET A 512 -4.73 10.83 -13.10
N PRO A 513 -5.36 9.71 -12.72
CA PRO A 513 -6.80 9.68 -12.54
C PRO A 513 -7.20 10.66 -11.43
N ASP A 514 -8.16 11.50 -11.70
CA ASP A 514 -8.83 12.29 -10.66
C ASP A 514 -9.89 11.41 -9.98
N PHE A 515 -9.53 10.86 -8.84
CA PHE A 515 -10.43 10.00 -8.04
C PHE A 515 -11.54 10.80 -7.33
N THR A 516 -11.48 12.15 -7.36
CA THR A 516 -12.52 13.02 -6.83
C THR A 516 -13.56 13.42 -7.90
N SER A 517 -13.30 13.08 -9.17
CA SER A 517 -14.20 13.42 -10.28
C SER A 517 -15.55 12.73 -10.14
N THR A 518 -16.62 13.52 -10.18
CA THR A 518 -18.00 13.03 -10.23
C THR A 518 -18.49 12.74 -11.66
N ALA A 519 -17.59 12.75 -12.65
CA ALA A 519 -17.92 12.45 -14.03
C ALA A 519 -18.40 11.00 -14.18
N THR A 520 -19.58 10.83 -14.79
CA THR A 520 -20.21 9.52 -15.04
C THR A 520 -19.92 8.96 -16.43
N ASP A 521 -19.21 9.70 -17.27
CA ASP A 521 -18.99 9.43 -18.70
C ASP A 521 -17.50 9.30 -19.08
N GLY A 522 -16.60 9.24 -18.10
CA GLY A 522 -15.16 9.07 -18.31
C GLY A 522 -14.35 9.14 -17.04
N LEU A 523 -13.03 8.88 -17.16
CA LEU A 523 -12.08 9.05 -16.09
C LEU A 523 -11.69 10.52 -16.00
N GLY A 524 -11.90 11.17 -14.86
CA GLY A 524 -11.37 12.50 -14.60
C GLY A 524 -9.83 12.47 -14.65
N VAL A 525 -9.22 13.54 -15.12
CA VAL A 525 -7.77 13.70 -15.19
C VAL A 525 -7.38 14.89 -14.31
N GLY A 526 -6.62 14.60 -13.24
CA GLY A 526 -6.08 15.61 -12.33
C GLY A 526 -4.78 16.24 -12.85
#